data_94dee75b55ac46082dfa351ab32a10f5
#
_entry.id   94dee75b55ac46082dfa351ab32a10f5
#
_cell.length_a   1.000
_cell.length_b   1.000
_cell.length_c   1.000
_cell.angle_alpha   90.00
_cell.angle_beta   90.00
_cell.angle_gamma   90.00
#
_symmetry.space_group_name_H-M   'P 1'
#
loop_
_entity.id
_entity.type
_entity.pdbx_description
1 polymer ?
#
loop_
_entity_poly.entity_id
_entity_poly.type
_entity_poly.pdbx_seq_one_letter_code
_entity_poly.pdbx_strand_id
1 'polypeptide(L)'
;MATTYKVLGQSNPAATTLTTLYTVPSATEAVVSSIVIANLAASAATFRIAIRPNGASIATSQYIAYDFTVGASDSTVLTLGLTLDAADVLSVYASTTTVTFSAFGSEIA
;
A
#
# COMPACT_ATOMS: atom_id res chain seq x y z
N MET A 1 10.87 5.46 -23.38
CA MET A 1 10.71 5.25 -21.92
C MET A 1 10.35 6.58 -21.29
N ALA A 2 9.25 6.63 -20.56
CA ALA A 2 8.78 7.85 -19.93
C ALA A 2 8.56 7.59 -18.43
N THR A 3 8.88 8.59 -17.62
CA THR A 3 8.65 8.56 -16.18
C THR A 3 7.49 9.49 -15.85
N THR A 4 6.50 8.96 -15.12
CA THR A 4 5.33 9.71 -14.69
C THR A 4 5.25 9.67 -13.17
N TYR A 5 5.19 10.83 -12.54
CA TYR A 5 5.00 10.96 -11.09
C TYR A 5 3.50 11.10 -10.82
N LYS A 6 2.98 10.28 -9.91
CA LYS A 6 1.51 10.26 -9.72
C LYS A 6 1.11 9.61 -8.40
N VAL A 7 -0.16 9.77 -8.05
CA VAL A 7 -0.82 8.92 -7.06
C VAL A 7 -0.98 7.55 -7.70
N LEU A 8 -0.34 6.54 -7.11
CA LEU A 8 -0.40 5.19 -7.65
C LEU A 8 -1.71 4.49 -7.29
N GLY A 9 -2.23 4.72 -6.09
CA GLY A 9 -3.48 4.15 -5.68
C GLY A 9 -3.97 4.72 -4.37
N GLN A 10 -5.28 4.61 -4.14
CA GLN A 10 -5.93 4.98 -2.88
C GLN A 10 -6.97 3.92 -2.55
N SER A 11 -7.13 3.60 -1.26
CA SER A 11 -8.06 2.57 -0.82
C SER A 11 -8.54 2.83 0.61
N ASN A 12 -9.82 2.49 0.83
CA ASN A 12 -10.38 2.35 2.17
C ASN A 12 -10.87 0.90 2.28
N PRO A 13 -9.99 -0.03 2.65
CA PRO A 13 -10.34 -1.45 2.60
C PRO A 13 -11.38 -1.83 3.66
N ALA A 14 -12.14 -2.87 3.36
CA ALA A 14 -13.00 -3.51 4.35
C ALA A 14 -12.15 -4.06 5.51
N ALA A 15 -12.71 -4.08 6.71
CA ALA A 15 -11.99 -4.56 7.89
C ALA A 15 -11.52 -6.00 7.71
N THR A 16 -10.31 -6.28 8.15
CA THR A 16 -9.69 -7.61 8.15
C THR A 16 -9.68 -8.30 6.78
N THR A 17 -9.60 -7.50 5.70
CA THR A 17 -9.61 -8.00 4.33
C THR A 17 -8.38 -7.48 3.59
N LEU A 18 -7.54 -8.40 3.09
CA LEU A 18 -6.40 -8.02 2.27
C LEU A 18 -6.91 -7.47 0.94
N THR A 19 -6.52 -6.25 0.61
CA THR A 19 -7.06 -5.50 -0.52
C THR A 19 -5.92 -4.99 -1.39
N THR A 20 -6.07 -5.05 -2.70
CA THR A 20 -5.09 -4.49 -3.62
C THR A 20 -5.16 -2.97 -3.59
N LEU A 21 -4.03 -2.34 -3.30
CA LEU A 21 -3.88 -0.89 -3.39
C LEU A 21 -3.41 -0.46 -4.78
N TYR A 22 -2.48 -1.22 -5.36
CA TYR A 22 -1.89 -0.89 -6.66
C TYR A 22 -1.32 -2.15 -7.32
N THR A 23 -1.56 -2.28 -8.62
CA THR A 23 -0.94 -3.31 -9.46
C THR A 23 -0.12 -2.61 -10.54
N VAL A 24 1.13 -2.98 -10.67
CA VAL A 24 2.00 -2.38 -11.69
C VAL A 24 1.52 -2.81 -13.08
N PRO A 25 1.26 -1.87 -13.99
CA PRO A 25 0.80 -2.19 -15.34
C PRO A 25 1.83 -3.02 -16.12
N SER A 26 1.38 -3.67 -17.20
CA SER A 26 2.27 -4.41 -18.09
C SER A 26 3.29 -3.47 -18.72
N ALA A 27 4.49 -3.99 -19.00
CA ALA A 27 5.60 -3.25 -19.61
C ALA A 27 5.97 -1.98 -18.83
N THR A 28 5.78 -1.99 -17.50
CA THR A 28 5.99 -0.83 -16.64
C THR A 28 6.75 -1.26 -15.41
N GLU A 29 7.60 -0.37 -14.91
CA GLU A 29 8.21 -0.50 -13.59
C GLU A 29 7.71 0.64 -12.72
N ALA A 30 7.67 0.46 -11.41
CA ALA A 30 7.17 1.49 -10.51
C ALA A 30 8.08 1.64 -9.30
N VAL A 31 8.14 2.87 -8.79
CA VAL A 31 8.76 3.18 -7.50
C VAL A 31 7.69 3.78 -6.61
N VAL A 32 7.40 3.12 -5.50
CA VAL A 32 6.50 3.65 -4.48
C VAL A 32 7.36 4.40 -3.47
N SER A 33 7.35 5.73 -3.54
CA SER A 33 8.20 6.55 -2.69
C SER A 33 7.63 6.69 -1.28
N SER A 34 6.31 6.79 -1.15
CA SER A 34 5.68 6.90 0.16
C SER A 34 4.28 6.31 0.16
N ILE A 35 3.86 5.84 1.34
CA ILE A 35 2.50 5.40 1.60
C ILE A 35 2.00 6.17 2.82
N VAL A 36 0.86 6.83 2.68
CA VAL A 36 0.21 7.55 3.78
C VAL A 36 -0.95 6.72 4.28
N ILE A 37 -0.96 6.44 5.57
CA ILE A 37 -2.00 5.68 6.24
C ILE A 37 -2.71 6.62 7.19
N ALA A 38 -4.02 6.82 7.01
CA ALA A 38 -4.81 7.71 7.85
C ALA A 38 -5.90 6.93 8.55
N ASN A 39 -6.09 7.21 9.84
CA ASN A 39 -7.16 6.63 10.64
C ASN A 39 -8.20 7.70 10.96
N LEU A 40 -9.40 7.52 10.47
CA LEU A 40 -10.50 8.50 10.60
C LEU A 40 -11.30 8.31 11.89
N ALA A 41 -11.01 7.26 12.68
CA ALA A 41 -11.75 6.98 13.90
C ALA A 41 -11.14 7.64 15.13
N ALA A 42 -11.92 7.74 16.17
CA ALA A 42 -11.49 8.27 17.48
C ALA A 42 -10.80 7.20 18.35
N SER A 43 -10.46 6.04 17.78
CA SER A 43 -9.71 4.98 18.45
C SER A 43 -8.62 4.46 17.52
N ALA A 44 -7.54 3.93 18.10
CA ALA A 44 -6.43 3.41 17.32
C ALA A 44 -6.83 2.18 16.49
N ALA A 45 -6.14 1.97 15.38
CA ALA A 45 -6.31 0.81 14.51
C ALA A 45 -4.93 0.26 14.13
N THR A 46 -4.90 -0.95 13.57
CA THR A 46 -3.68 -1.54 13.05
C THR A 46 -3.79 -1.76 11.55
N PHE A 47 -2.62 -1.83 10.89
CA PHE A 47 -2.59 -2.03 9.44
C PHE A 47 -1.44 -2.95 9.05
N ARG A 48 -1.58 -3.52 7.84
CA ARG A 48 -0.54 -4.33 7.20
C ARG A 48 -0.31 -3.86 5.79
N ILE A 49 0.92 -4.01 5.31
CA ILE A 49 1.30 -3.71 3.93
C ILE A 49 2.12 -4.89 3.43
N ALA A 50 1.80 -5.38 2.24
CA ALA A 50 2.49 -6.51 1.63
C ALA A 50 2.78 -6.25 0.16
N ILE A 51 3.89 -6.81 -0.32
CA ILE A 51 4.23 -6.84 -1.74
C ILE A 51 4.10 -8.28 -2.22
N ARG A 52 3.25 -8.50 -3.22
CA ARG A 52 3.04 -9.81 -3.82
C ARG A 52 3.68 -9.82 -5.20
N PRO A 53 4.90 -10.35 -5.34
CA PRO A 53 5.58 -10.36 -6.64
C PRO A 53 4.77 -11.13 -7.67
N ASN A 54 4.58 -10.53 -8.83
CA ASN A 54 3.82 -11.10 -9.95
C ASN A 54 2.40 -11.52 -9.54
N GLY A 55 1.81 -10.86 -8.56
CA GLY A 55 0.48 -11.19 -8.07
C GLY A 55 0.39 -12.51 -7.32
N ALA A 56 1.50 -13.04 -6.83
CA ALA A 56 1.53 -14.30 -6.10
C ALA A 56 0.60 -14.28 -4.88
N SER A 57 0.16 -15.46 -4.46
CA SER A 57 -0.63 -15.59 -3.25
C SER A 57 0.13 -15.05 -2.04
N ILE A 58 -0.61 -14.51 -1.05
CA ILE A 58 0.01 -13.91 0.13
C ILE A 58 0.85 -14.94 0.89
N ALA A 59 2.04 -14.51 1.30
CA ALA A 59 2.96 -15.31 2.09
C ALA A 59 3.60 -14.42 3.15
N THR A 60 4.09 -15.03 4.22
CA THR A 60 4.69 -14.30 5.34
C THR A 60 5.85 -13.40 4.91
N SER A 61 6.65 -13.85 3.94
CA SER A 61 7.81 -13.10 3.46
C SER A 61 7.45 -11.82 2.70
N GLN A 62 6.19 -11.62 2.34
CA GLN A 62 5.75 -10.47 1.54
C GLN A 62 5.39 -9.25 2.39
N TYR A 63 5.18 -9.42 3.69
CA TYR A 63 4.80 -8.31 4.55
C TYR A 63 5.98 -7.39 4.82
N ILE A 64 5.77 -6.09 4.62
CA ILE A 64 6.72 -5.03 4.98
C ILE A 64 6.25 -4.23 6.19
N ALA A 65 4.98 -4.34 6.55
CA ALA A 65 4.40 -3.84 7.80
C ALA A 65 3.35 -4.83 8.25
N TYR A 66 3.36 -5.21 9.52
CA TYR A 66 2.43 -6.20 10.04
C TYR A 66 1.91 -5.73 11.39
N ASP A 67 0.60 -5.42 11.43
CA ASP A 67 -0.11 -4.95 12.61
C ASP A 67 0.55 -3.73 13.25
N PHE A 68 1.00 -2.79 12.41
CA PHE A 68 1.48 -1.50 12.87
C PHE A 68 0.29 -0.66 13.35
N THR A 69 0.49 0.08 14.42
CA THR A 69 -0.57 0.92 15.00
C THR A 69 -0.60 2.30 14.33
N VAL A 70 -1.79 2.74 13.94
CA VAL A 70 -2.06 4.13 13.59
C VAL A 70 -3.01 4.69 14.63
N GLY A 71 -2.63 5.81 15.24
CA GLY A 71 -3.38 6.41 16.36
C GLY A 71 -4.75 6.95 15.95
N ALA A 72 -5.57 7.24 16.95
CA ALA A 72 -6.88 7.83 16.73
C ALA A 72 -6.76 9.20 16.02
N SER A 73 -7.56 9.40 14.97
CA SER A 73 -7.58 10.66 14.20
C SER A 73 -6.18 11.11 13.74
N ASP A 74 -5.31 10.15 13.45
CA ASP A 74 -3.91 10.40 13.13
C ASP A 74 -3.54 9.78 11.78
N SER A 75 -2.35 10.10 11.29
CA SER A 75 -1.83 9.51 10.08
C SER A 75 -0.36 9.12 10.28
N THR A 76 0.05 8.11 9.52
CA THR A 76 1.43 7.62 9.50
C THR A 76 1.91 7.66 8.06
N VAL A 77 3.13 8.15 7.85
CA VAL A 77 3.76 8.17 6.53
C VAL A 77 4.94 7.23 6.55
N LEU A 78 4.95 6.29 5.61
CA LEU A 78 6.08 5.40 5.39
C LEU A 78 6.81 5.82 4.12
N THR A 79 8.07 6.22 4.25
CA THR A 79 8.92 6.58 3.12
C THR A 79 9.86 5.42 2.86
N LEU A 80 9.57 4.61 1.83
CA LEU A 80 10.15 3.30 1.69
C LEU A 80 11.03 3.13 0.44
N GLY A 81 10.69 3.79 -0.66
CA GLY A 81 11.41 3.57 -1.91
C GLY A 81 11.26 2.16 -2.44
N LEU A 82 10.03 1.64 -2.47
CA LEU A 82 9.75 0.29 -2.97
C LEU A 82 9.86 0.26 -4.49
N THR A 83 10.65 -0.67 -5.02
CA THR A 83 10.79 -0.84 -6.46
C THR A 83 10.01 -2.08 -6.90
N LEU A 84 9.12 -1.91 -7.86
CA LEU A 84 8.21 -2.96 -8.32
C LEU A 84 8.34 -3.13 -9.83
N ASP A 85 8.20 -4.37 -10.29
CA ASP A 85 8.17 -4.71 -11.71
C ASP A 85 6.72 -4.97 -12.15
N ALA A 86 6.54 -5.13 -13.46
CA ALA A 86 5.22 -5.40 -14.04
C ALA A 86 4.52 -6.56 -13.33
N ALA A 87 3.22 -6.40 -13.09
CA ALA A 87 2.36 -7.37 -12.42
C ALA A 87 2.60 -7.55 -10.92
N ASP A 88 3.58 -6.88 -10.32
CA ASP A 88 3.73 -6.87 -8.86
C ASP A 88 2.55 -6.13 -8.22
N VAL A 89 2.10 -6.61 -7.06
CA VAL A 89 0.90 -6.08 -6.39
C VAL A 89 1.28 -5.56 -5.02
N LEU A 90 0.89 -4.32 -4.75
CA LEU A 90 0.96 -3.70 -3.43
C LEU A 90 -0.40 -3.91 -2.76
N SER A 91 -0.44 -4.63 -1.65
CA SER A 91 -1.67 -4.95 -0.94
C SER A 91 -1.66 -4.36 0.46
N VAL A 92 -2.83 -4.02 0.95
CA VAL A 92 -3.03 -3.41 2.26
C VAL A 92 -4.14 -4.13 3.04
N TYR A 93 -4.09 -3.98 4.36
CA TYR A 93 -5.03 -4.62 5.27
C TYR A 93 -5.18 -3.71 6.49
N ALA A 94 -6.38 -3.60 7.01
CA ALA A 94 -6.65 -2.79 8.19
C ALA A 94 -7.56 -3.55 9.15
N SER A 95 -7.40 -3.30 10.44
CA SER A 95 -8.22 -3.94 11.48
C SER A 95 -9.64 -3.38 11.53
N THR A 96 -9.85 -2.17 10.98
CA THR A 96 -11.16 -1.50 10.98
C THR A 96 -11.43 -0.89 9.61
N THR A 97 -12.68 -0.49 9.36
CA THR A 97 -13.08 0.18 8.12
C THR A 97 -12.71 1.67 8.08
N THR A 98 -12.05 2.17 9.11
CA THR A 98 -11.76 3.62 9.26
C THR A 98 -10.38 4.02 8.76
N VAL A 99 -9.61 3.08 8.25
CA VAL A 99 -8.24 3.32 7.80
C VAL A 99 -8.21 3.48 6.29
N THR A 100 -7.53 4.53 5.82
CA THR A 100 -7.35 4.79 4.40
C THR A 100 -5.86 4.74 4.05
N PHE A 101 -5.57 4.34 2.81
CA PHE A 101 -4.21 4.23 2.30
C PHE A 101 -4.07 5.02 1.00
N SER A 102 -2.96 5.73 0.87
CA SER A 102 -2.60 6.42 -0.38
C SER A 102 -1.14 6.12 -0.69
N ALA A 103 -0.88 5.67 -1.90
CA ALA A 103 0.48 5.39 -2.36
C ALA A 103 0.88 6.41 -3.42
N PHE A 104 2.09 6.94 -3.29
CA PHE A 104 2.63 7.96 -4.17
C PHE A 104 3.96 7.50 -4.73
N GLY A 105 4.22 7.84 -5.99
CA GLY A 105 5.49 7.47 -6.59
C GLY A 105 5.52 7.75 -8.08
N SER A 106 6.24 6.89 -8.80
CA SER A 106 6.43 7.06 -10.24
C SER A 106 6.29 5.74 -10.98
N GLU A 107 5.87 5.82 -12.24
CA GLU A 107 5.88 4.71 -13.19
C GLU A 107 6.84 5.02 -14.31
N ILE A 108 7.56 4.02 -14.75
CA ILE A 108 8.53 4.10 -15.86
C ILE A 108 8.07 3.08 -16.91
N ALA A 109 7.69 3.59 -18.05
CA ALA A 109 7.16 2.76 -19.13
C ALA A 109 7.91 2.98 -20.46
#